data_3f35d79237a1faacf31f55ec290bde59
#
_entry.id   3f35d79237a1faacf31f55ec290bde59
#
_cell.length_a   1.000
_cell.length_b   1.000
_cell.length_c   1.000
_cell.angle_alpha   90.00
_cell.angle_beta   90.00
_cell.angle_gamma   90.00
#
_symmetry.space_group_name_H-M   'P 1'
#
loop_
_entity.id
_entity.type
_entity.pdbx_description
1 polymer ?
#
loop_
_entity_poly.entity_id
_entity_poly.type
_entity_poly.pdbx_seq_one_letter_code
_entity_poly.pdbx_strand_id
1 'polypeptide(L)'
;MSELITIPFSHYCEKARWALDRAGVEYEERRYLPGFHVRPARRAARGRGRADAHSSAASTPILVMGADSICGSSAIVRHAEPALFSSPEVEALVERYDDALGPHTRRIAYWFILGQRGLFQRLADDNAPRAQAWALRLALPLLGSRLRARLKVDRPGFERSVVRVDAIADEVAAQLADGRPYLTGDTFTAADLTFAALFSPVILPGPDRYGATLPPLELFSDEGRATVERYRAHPAGQFAARMFDAHRRGP
;
A
#
# COMPACT_ATOMS: atom_id res chain seq x y z
N MET A 1 -7.41 12.13 -20.70
CA MET A 1 -6.58 12.16 -19.48
C MET A 1 -7.02 11.02 -18.60
N SER A 2 -6.09 10.24 -18.09
CA SER A 2 -6.38 9.11 -17.18
C SER A 2 -6.65 9.63 -15.77
N GLU A 3 -7.52 8.95 -15.01
CA GLU A 3 -7.77 9.26 -13.60
C GLU A 3 -7.41 8.05 -12.74
N LEU A 4 -6.67 8.27 -11.63
CA LEU A 4 -6.37 7.24 -10.65
C LEU A 4 -7.18 7.47 -9.36
N ILE A 5 -8.13 6.57 -9.08
CA ILE A 5 -8.96 6.62 -7.88
C ILE A 5 -8.24 5.90 -6.73
N THR A 6 -7.97 6.61 -5.64
CA THR A 6 -7.14 6.10 -4.54
C THR A 6 -7.74 6.36 -3.15
N ILE A 7 -7.23 5.60 -2.18
CA ILE A 7 -7.09 6.02 -0.79
C ILE A 7 -5.63 6.46 -0.66
N PRO A 8 -5.31 7.74 -0.36
CA PRO A 8 -3.98 8.30 -0.54
C PRO A 8 -2.87 7.53 0.20
N PHE A 9 -3.10 7.14 1.45
CA PHE A 9 -2.12 6.40 2.27
C PHE A 9 -2.22 4.87 2.13
N SER A 10 -2.96 4.36 1.14
CA SER A 10 -3.02 2.92 0.88
C SER A 10 -1.78 2.44 0.14
N HIS A 11 -1.09 1.45 0.70
CA HIS A 11 0.09 0.83 0.09
C HIS A 11 -0.23 0.11 -1.24
N TYR A 12 -1.44 -0.40 -1.45
CA TYR A 12 -1.88 -0.88 -2.76
C TYR A 12 -2.02 0.28 -3.77
N CYS A 13 -2.48 1.46 -3.31
CA CYS A 13 -2.50 2.64 -4.17
C CYS A 13 -1.09 3.13 -4.46
N GLU A 14 -0.17 3.04 -3.49
CA GLU A 14 1.25 3.33 -3.70
C GLU A 14 1.88 2.41 -4.74
N LYS A 15 1.61 1.10 -4.68
CA LYS A 15 2.04 0.13 -5.68
C LYS A 15 1.63 0.56 -7.10
N ALA A 16 0.40 1.04 -7.27
CA ALA A 16 -0.10 1.51 -8.57
C ALA A 16 0.55 2.84 -8.99
N ARG A 17 0.62 3.83 -8.09
CA ARG A 17 1.32 5.11 -8.36
C ARG A 17 2.76 4.86 -8.81
N TRP A 18 3.48 4.04 -8.05
CA TRP A 18 4.87 3.71 -8.37
C TRP A 18 5.05 3.20 -9.79
N ALA A 19 4.23 2.24 -10.23
CA ALA A 19 4.32 1.71 -11.60
C ALA A 19 3.97 2.76 -12.65
N LEU A 20 2.91 3.54 -12.43
CA LEU A 20 2.48 4.59 -13.38
C LEU A 20 3.53 5.70 -13.52
N ASP A 21 4.06 6.19 -12.38
CA ASP A 21 5.09 7.25 -12.36
C ASP A 21 6.39 6.76 -13.00
N ARG A 22 6.77 5.52 -12.73
CA ARG A 22 7.95 4.88 -13.32
C ARG A 22 7.81 4.72 -14.84
N ALA A 23 6.63 4.34 -15.31
CA ALA A 23 6.31 4.21 -16.74
C ALA A 23 6.11 5.56 -17.44
N GLY A 24 6.10 6.68 -16.71
CA GLY A 24 5.82 8.01 -17.27
C GLY A 24 4.37 8.19 -17.74
N VAL A 25 3.44 7.43 -17.18
CA VAL A 25 2.01 7.54 -17.49
C VAL A 25 1.42 8.74 -16.75
N GLU A 26 0.88 9.70 -17.49
CA GLU A 26 0.19 10.86 -16.93
C GLU A 26 -1.22 10.49 -16.45
N TYR A 27 -1.56 10.89 -15.23
CA TYR A 27 -2.88 10.69 -14.65
C TYR A 27 -3.23 11.81 -13.66
N GLU A 28 -4.52 12.05 -13.46
CA GLU A 28 -5.04 12.88 -12.39
C GLU A 28 -5.43 11.98 -11.21
N GLU A 29 -4.84 12.19 -10.03
CA GLU A 29 -5.19 11.40 -8.85
C GLU A 29 -6.42 11.96 -8.14
N ARG A 30 -7.46 11.11 -8.01
CA ARG A 30 -8.69 11.39 -7.24
C ARG A 30 -8.61 10.70 -5.88
N ARG A 31 -8.30 11.47 -4.86
CA ARG A 31 -8.07 11.00 -3.48
C ARG A 31 -9.35 10.96 -2.66
N TYR A 32 -9.64 9.80 -2.08
CA TYR A 32 -10.80 9.59 -1.22
C TYR A 32 -10.41 8.90 0.08
N LEU A 33 -10.92 9.37 1.21
CA LEU A 33 -10.73 8.69 2.50
C LEU A 33 -11.49 7.36 2.58
N PRO A 34 -11.09 6.44 3.48
CA PRO A 34 -11.82 5.20 3.74
C PRO A 34 -13.31 5.47 3.99
N GLY A 35 -14.17 4.74 3.27
CA GLY A 35 -15.61 4.95 3.24
C GLY A 35 -16.07 5.87 2.11
N PHE A 36 -15.43 7.00 1.89
CA PHE A 36 -15.77 7.94 0.80
C PHE A 36 -15.42 7.40 -0.59
N HIS A 37 -14.41 6.55 -0.69
CA HIS A 37 -13.96 5.93 -1.95
C HIS A 37 -14.98 4.95 -2.55
N VAL A 38 -15.89 4.37 -1.74
CA VAL A 38 -16.75 3.24 -2.16
C VAL A 38 -17.65 3.59 -3.34
N ARG A 39 -18.31 4.76 -3.32
CA ARG A 39 -19.19 5.18 -4.43
C ARG A 39 -18.40 5.50 -5.70
N PRO A 40 -17.33 6.32 -5.66
CA PRO A 40 -16.47 6.55 -6.82
C PRO A 40 -15.88 5.26 -7.40
N ALA A 41 -15.35 4.37 -6.56
CA ALA A 41 -14.80 3.10 -6.99
C ALA A 41 -15.84 2.23 -7.71
N ARG A 42 -17.03 2.03 -7.11
CA ARG A 42 -18.11 1.27 -7.73
C ARG A 42 -18.58 1.87 -9.06
N ARG A 43 -18.61 3.19 -9.16
CA ARG A 43 -19.00 3.88 -10.41
C ARG A 43 -17.95 3.62 -11.49
N ALA A 44 -16.68 3.73 -11.17
CA ALA A 44 -15.57 3.50 -12.09
C ALA A 44 -15.45 2.02 -12.52
N ALA A 45 -15.68 1.07 -11.59
CA ALA A 45 -15.58 -0.36 -11.84
C ALA A 45 -16.76 -0.96 -12.61
N ARG A 46 -17.88 -0.24 -12.80
CA ARG A 46 -19.11 -0.77 -13.45
C ARG A 46 -18.88 -1.21 -14.89
N GLY A 47 -18.73 -2.52 -15.06
CA GLY A 47 -18.88 -3.22 -16.35
C GLY A 47 -17.71 -3.09 -17.32
N ARG A 48 -16.54 -2.59 -16.92
CA ARG A 48 -15.51 -2.15 -17.85
C ARG A 48 -14.08 -2.49 -17.48
N GLY A 49 -13.83 -3.35 -16.50
CA GLY A 49 -12.50 -3.46 -15.98
C GLY A 49 -11.86 -4.82 -16.13
N ARG A 50 -10.59 -4.83 -16.49
CA ARG A 50 -9.68 -5.87 -16.06
C ARG A 50 -9.53 -5.75 -14.56
N ALA A 51 -9.76 -6.83 -13.82
CA ALA A 51 -9.59 -6.87 -12.39
C ALA A 51 -8.55 -7.92 -12.05
N ASP A 52 -7.76 -7.68 -10.99
CA ASP A 52 -6.98 -8.74 -10.37
C ASP A 52 -7.86 -9.58 -9.42
N ALA A 53 -7.35 -10.74 -9.02
CA ALA A 53 -8.07 -11.67 -8.14
C ALA A 53 -8.39 -11.08 -6.76
N HIS A 54 -7.68 -10.02 -6.34
CA HIS A 54 -7.77 -9.39 -5.02
C HIS A 54 -8.60 -8.12 -5.03
N SER A 55 -9.07 -7.67 -6.20
CA SER A 55 -9.87 -6.45 -6.35
C SER A 55 -11.36 -6.73 -6.28
N SER A 56 -12.12 -5.78 -5.77
CA SER A 56 -13.57 -5.76 -5.79
C SER A 56 -14.07 -4.45 -6.39
N ALA A 57 -15.32 -4.39 -6.81
CA ALA A 57 -15.93 -3.18 -7.34
C ALA A 57 -15.94 -1.98 -6.35
N ALA A 58 -15.56 -2.20 -5.09
CA ALA A 58 -15.44 -1.16 -4.06
C ALA A 58 -14.00 -0.95 -3.60
N SER A 59 -13.03 -1.65 -4.21
CA SER A 59 -11.60 -1.54 -3.87
C SER A 59 -10.93 -0.40 -4.65
N THR A 60 -9.84 0.10 -4.12
CA THR A 60 -8.89 1.00 -4.77
C THR A 60 -7.50 0.36 -4.72
N PRO A 61 -6.60 0.65 -5.68
CA PRO A 61 -6.70 1.65 -6.76
C PRO A 61 -7.57 1.21 -7.95
N ILE A 62 -8.08 2.22 -8.70
CA ILE A 62 -8.71 2.02 -10.02
C ILE A 62 -8.14 3.06 -10.98
N LEU A 63 -7.59 2.63 -12.10
CA LEU A 63 -7.18 3.50 -13.20
C LEU A 63 -8.31 3.57 -14.22
N VAL A 64 -8.82 4.78 -14.48
CA VAL A 64 -9.87 5.07 -15.46
C VAL A 64 -9.24 5.70 -16.70
N MET A 65 -9.53 5.14 -17.87
CA MET A 65 -9.00 5.57 -19.17
C MET A 65 -10.15 5.74 -20.16
N GLY A 66 -10.74 6.94 -20.19
CA GLY A 66 -11.93 7.20 -21.03
C GLY A 66 -13.13 6.33 -20.65
N ALA A 67 -13.50 5.37 -21.50
CA ALA A 67 -14.59 4.44 -21.25
C ALA A 67 -14.18 3.19 -20.48
N ASP A 68 -12.87 2.90 -20.37
CA ASP A 68 -12.32 1.70 -19.76
C ASP A 68 -11.79 1.96 -18.36
N SER A 69 -11.64 0.91 -17.57
CA SER A 69 -10.99 0.98 -16.26
C SER A 69 -10.22 -0.29 -15.94
N ILE A 70 -9.17 -0.15 -15.14
CA ILE A 70 -8.38 -1.25 -14.61
C ILE A 70 -8.49 -1.21 -13.09
N CYS A 71 -8.97 -2.32 -12.50
CA CYS A 71 -9.20 -2.45 -11.08
C CYS A 71 -8.12 -3.29 -10.42
N GLY A 72 -7.52 -2.77 -9.36
CA GLY A 72 -6.50 -3.46 -8.58
C GLY A 72 -5.06 -3.09 -8.95
N SER A 73 -4.21 -3.14 -7.95
CA SER A 73 -2.83 -2.62 -8.08
C SER A 73 -1.98 -3.47 -9.03
N SER A 74 -2.07 -4.79 -8.95
CA SER A 74 -1.29 -5.69 -9.82
C SER A 74 -1.70 -5.59 -11.28
N ALA A 75 -3.00 -5.44 -11.57
CA ALA A 75 -3.48 -5.21 -12.93
C ALA A 75 -2.98 -3.86 -13.49
N ILE A 76 -2.91 -2.82 -12.65
CA ILE A 76 -2.37 -1.51 -13.03
C ILE A 76 -0.86 -1.60 -13.28
N VAL A 77 -0.09 -2.28 -12.41
CA VAL A 77 1.36 -2.52 -12.64
C VAL A 77 1.58 -3.24 -13.96
N ARG A 78 0.82 -4.31 -14.22
CA ARG A 78 0.92 -5.07 -15.48
C ARG A 78 0.56 -4.24 -16.70
N HIS A 79 -0.37 -3.31 -16.57
CA HIS A 79 -0.72 -2.39 -17.66
C HIS A 79 0.38 -1.37 -17.92
N ALA A 80 0.93 -0.78 -16.84
CA ALA A 80 1.95 0.26 -16.95
C ALA A 80 3.31 -0.28 -17.43
N GLU A 81 3.75 -1.41 -16.87
CA GLU A 81 5.05 -2.02 -17.17
C GLU A 81 4.93 -3.55 -17.23
N PRO A 82 4.38 -4.12 -18.33
CA PRO A 82 4.21 -5.57 -18.47
C PRO A 82 5.53 -6.35 -18.40
N ALA A 83 6.65 -5.72 -18.80
CA ALA A 83 7.98 -6.32 -18.75
C ALA A 83 8.47 -6.63 -17.32
N LEU A 84 7.90 -5.99 -16.29
CA LEU A 84 8.22 -6.31 -14.89
C LEU A 84 7.73 -7.72 -14.46
N PHE A 85 6.82 -8.32 -15.22
CA PHE A 85 6.32 -9.69 -14.98
C PHE A 85 7.09 -10.68 -15.88
N SER A 86 8.39 -10.78 -15.64
CA SER A 86 9.35 -11.46 -16.52
C SER A 86 9.33 -12.98 -16.43
N SER A 87 8.72 -13.56 -15.40
CA SER A 87 8.68 -15.02 -15.20
C SER A 87 7.50 -15.46 -14.33
N PRO A 88 7.12 -16.75 -14.37
CA PRO A 88 6.11 -17.30 -13.47
C PRO A 88 6.49 -17.16 -11.97
N GLU A 89 7.78 -17.16 -11.64
CA GLU A 89 8.25 -16.92 -10.27
C GLU A 89 7.90 -15.52 -9.79
N VAL A 90 8.11 -14.50 -10.63
CA VAL A 90 7.72 -13.11 -10.33
C VAL A 90 6.22 -13.02 -10.10
N GLU A 91 5.41 -13.66 -10.95
CA GLU A 91 3.95 -13.67 -10.80
C GLU A 91 3.51 -14.30 -9.48
N ALA A 92 4.10 -15.45 -9.13
CA ALA A 92 3.81 -16.14 -7.86
C ALA A 92 4.18 -15.31 -6.63
N LEU A 93 5.31 -14.59 -6.67
CA LEU A 93 5.72 -13.68 -5.60
C LEU A 93 4.77 -12.49 -5.47
N VAL A 94 4.37 -11.87 -6.59
CA VAL A 94 3.39 -10.77 -6.60
C VAL A 94 2.07 -11.20 -5.97
N GLU A 95 1.52 -12.35 -6.39
CA GLU A 95 0.28 -12.89 -5.85
C GLU A 95 0.41 -13.19 -4.35
N ARG A 96 1.49 -13.84 -3.96
CA ARG A 96 1.78 -14.14 -2.56
C ARG A 96 1.85 -12.87 -1.68
N TYR A 97 2.51 -11.82 -2.15
CA TYR A 97 2.60 -10.57 -1.37
C TYR A 97 1.27 -9.82 -1.33
N ASP A 98 0.51 -9.84 -2.41
CA ASP A 98 -0.84 -9.26 -2.42
C ASP A 98 -1.76 -9.97 -1.41
N ASP A 99 -1.68 -11.29 -1.30
CA ASP A 99 -2.50 -12.12 -0.41
C ASP A 99 -2.03 -12.14 1.04
N ALA A 100 -0.73 -12.35 1.24
CA ALA A 100 -0.18 -12.70 2.54
C ALA A 100 0.61 -11.57 3.21
N LEU A 101 1.10 -10.56 2.47
CA LEU A 101 1.85 -9.44 3.06
C LEU A 101 0.95 -8.22 3.25
N GLY A 102 0.32 -7.74 2.19
CA GLY A 102 -0.44 -6.48 2.18
C GLY A 102 -1.56 -6.41 3.23
N PRO A 103 -2.42 -7.43 3.42
CA PRO A 103 -3.45 -7.40 4.46
C PRO A 103 -2.88 -7.35 5.88
N HIS A 104 -1.70 -7.93 6.11
CA HIS A 104 -1.07 -8.01 7.43
C HIS A 104 -0.32 -6.73 7.78
N THR A 105 0.48 -6.16 6.88
CA THR A 105 1.13 -4.85 7.09
C THR A 105 0.10 -3.74 7.27
N ARG A 106 -1.01 -3.77 6.51
CA ARG A 106 -2.14 -2.87 6.71
C ARG A 106 -2.72 -2.99 8.12
N ARG A 107 -2.92 -4.21 8.63
CA ARG A 107 -3.49 -4.41 9.97
C ARG A 107 -2.57 -3.90 11.06
N ILE A 108 -1.25 -4.11 10.93
CA ILE A 108 -0.25 -3.56 11.84
C ILE A 108 -0.33 -2.02 11.86
N ALA A 109 -0.33 -1.38 10.68
CA ALA A 109 -0.45 0.07 10.58
C ALA A 109 -1.76 0.59 11.19
N TYR A 110 -2.89 -0.03 10.88
CA TYR A 110 -4.18 0.38 11.44
C TYR A 110 -4.31 0.13 12.96
N TRP A 111 -3.58 -0.83 13.51
CA TRP A 111 -3.50 -1.02 14.97
C TRP A 111 -2.98 0.26 15.64
N PHE A 112 -1.88 0.82 15.15
CA PHE A 112 -1.32 2.07 15.67
C PHE A 112 -2.15 3.29 15.30
N ILE A 113 -2.53 3.43 14.03
CA ILE A 113 -3.26 4.59 13.51
C ILE A 113 -4.62 4.77 14.21
N LEU A 114 -5.38 3.69 14.41
CA LEU A 114 -6.66 3.73 15.10
C LEU A 114 -6.53 3.65 16.62
N GLY A 115 -5.38 3.19 17.14
CA GLY A 115 -5.07 3.12 18.56
C GLY A 115 -4.78 4.48 19.18
N GLN A 116 -4.30 5.42 18.39
CA GLN A 116 -3.88 6.74 18.86
C GLN A 116 -4.83 7.83 18.40
N ARG A 117 -5.33 8.61 19.37
CA ARG A 117 -6.19 9.75 19.08
C ARG A 117 -5.45 10.77 18.22
N GLY A 118 -6.05 11.16 17.12
CA GLY A 118 -5.53 12.20 16.24
C GLY A 118 -4.63 11.72 15.11
N LEU A 119 -4.00 10.53 15.19
CA LEU A 119 -3.10 10.07 14.13
C LEU A 119 -3.85 9.79 12.81
N PHE A 120 -5.01 9.15 12.86
CA PHE A 120 -5.85 8.94 11.68
C PHE A 120 -6.43 10.25 11.13
N GLN A 121 -6.79 11.18 12.03
CA GLN A 121 -7.25 12.50 11.62
C GLN A 121 -6.12 13.28 10.93
N ARG A 122 -4.91 13.23 11.45
CA ARG A 122 -3.74 13.87 10.84
C ARG A 122 -3.48 13.32 9.43
N LEU A 123 -3.51 11.98 9.25
CA LEU A 123 -3.42 11.35 7.93
C LEU A 123 -4.50 11.87 6.97
N ALA A 124 -5.73 12.07 7.46
CA ALA A 124 -6.82 12.57 6.65
C ALA A 124 -6.60 14.05 6.27
N ASP A 125 -6.21 14.88 7.23
CA ASP A 125 -5.99 16.32 7.05
C ASP A 125 -4.85 16.60 6.04
N ASP A 126 -3.79 15.79 6.08
CA ASP A 126 -2.61 15.96 5.23
C ASP A 126 -2.81 15.40 3.81
N ASN A 127 -3.81 14.53 3.57
CA ASN A 127 -3.89 13.75 2.33
C ASN A 127 -5.21 13.84 1.57
N ALA A 128 -6.24 14.46 2.12
CA ALA A 128 -7.57 14.48 1.50
C ALA A 128 -8.19 15.89 1.45
N PRO A 129 -9.20 16.11 0.60
CA PRO A 129 -9.94 17.34 0.59
C PRO A 129 -10.48 17.71 1.99
N ARG A 130 -10.36 18.98 2.38
CA ARG A 130 -10.76 19.49 3.71
C ARG A 130 -12.17 19.05 4.12
N ALA A 131 -13.11 19.05 3.18
CA ALA A 131 -14.49 18.61 3.44
C ALA A 131 -14.58 17.14 3.87
N GLN A 132 -13.80 16.24 3.25
CA GLN A 132 -13.75 14.84 3.63
C GLN A 132 -13.06 14.64 4.98
N ALA A 133 -11.96 15.34 5.24
CA ALA A 133 -11.25 15.29 6.52
C ALA A 133 -12.14 15.76 7.68
N TRP A 134 -12.88 16.85 7.48
CA TRP A 134 -13.85 17.35 8.44
C TRP A 134 -15.00 16.37 8.68
N ALA A 135 -15.58 15.82 7.61
CA ALA A 135 -16.66 14.83 7.71
C ALA A 135 -16.18 13.53 8.41
N LEU A 136 -14.94 13.10 8.15
CA LEU A 136 -14.33 11.97 8.84
C LEU A 136 -14.19 12.25 10.34
N ARG A 137 -13.78 13.46 10.74
CA ARG A 137 -13.65 13.83 12.16
C ARG A 137 -14.96 13.61 12.93
N LEU A 138 -16.09 13.98 12.32
CA LEU A 138 -17.40 13.77 12.92
C LEU A 138 -17.85 12.31 12.92
N ALA A 139 -17.50 11.58 11.86
CA ALA A 139 -17.92 10.19 11.68
C ALA A 139 -16.97 9.16 12.33
N LEU A 140 -15.77 9.58 12.72
CA LEU A 140 -14.70 8.68 13.19
C LEU A 140 -15.11 7.77 14.37
N PRO A 141 -15.90 8.21 15.36
CA PRO A 141 -16.33 7.32 16.45
C PRO A 141 -17.12 6.10 15.96
N LEU A 142 -17.97 6.28 14.95
CA LEU A 142 -18.76 5.20 14.35
C LEU A 142 -18.00 4.43 13.27
N LEU A 143 -17.30 5.14 12.39
CA LEU A 143 -16.52 4.54 11.31
C LEU A 143 -15.29 3.78 11.81
N GLY A 144 -14.64 4.29 12.85
CA GLY A 144 -13.46 3.67 13.45
C GLY A 144 -13.74 2.29 14.01
N SER A 145 -14.87 2.11 14.71
CA SER A 145 -15.30 0.80 15.24
C SER A 145 -15.62 -0.19 14.12
N ARG A 146 -16.34 0.26 13.09
CA ARG A 146 -16.66 -0.57 11.91
C ARG A 146 -15.39 -0.95 11.13
N LEU A 147 -14.45 -0.02 10.98
CA LEU A 147 -13.19 -0.27 10.30
C LEU A 147 -12.33 -1.26 11.08
N ARG A 148 -12.25 -1.12 12.41
CA ARG A 148 -11.59 -2.11 13.29
C ARG A 148 -12.19 -3.50 13.12
N ALA A 149 -13.51 -3.62 13.19
CA ALA A 149 -14.20 -4.89 13.04
C ALA A 149 -13.96 -5.52 11.66
N ARG A 150 -14.13 -4.73 10.58
CA ARG A 150 -13.95 -5.21 9.21
C ARG A 150 -12.52 -5.67 8.91
N LEU A 151 -11.51 -4.97 9.42
CA LEU A 151 -10.09 -5.27 9.20
C LEU A 151 -9.53 -6.21 10.29
N LYS A 152 -10.36 -6.62 11.26
CA LYS A 152 -9.94 -7.42 12.42
C LYS A 152 -8.75 -6.78 13.15
N VAL A 153 -8.86 -5.45 13.40
CA VAL A 153 -7.85 -4.65 14.11
C VAL A 153 -8.12 -4.75 15.61
N ASP A 154 -7.71 -5.85 16.18
CA ASP A 154 -7.69 -6.16 17.61
C ASP A 154 -6.31 -6.70 18.00
N ARG A 155 -6.04 -6.88 19.29
CA ARG A 155 -4.73 -7.36 19.76
C ARG A 155 -4.36 -8.72 19.16
N PRO A 156 -5.24 -9.76 19.17
CA PRO A 156 -4.93 -11.02 18.53
C PRO A 156 -4.70 -10.90 17.02
N GLY A 157 -5.43 -10.02 16.32
CA GLY A 157 -5.25 -9.76 14.90
C GLY A 157 -3.93 -9.08 14.58
N PHE A 158 -3.50 -8.15 15.43
CA PHE A 158 -2.20 -7.50 15.36
C PHE A 158 -1.08 -8.54 15.54
N GLU A 159 -1.11 -9.32 16.62
CA GLU A 159 -0.10 -10.34 16.92
C GLU A 159 0.04 -11.39 15.81
N ARG A 160 -1.07 -11.92 15.32
CA ARG A 160 -1.05 -12.82 14.14
C ARG A 160 -0.43 -12.16 12.91
N SER A 161 -0.66 -10.84 12.74
CA SER A 161 -0.10 -10.12 11.59
C SER A 161 1.39 -9.89 11.75
N VAL A 162 1.87 -9.60 12.96
CA VAL A 162 3.30 -9.51 13.25
C VAL A 162 3.99 -10.83 12.92
N VAL A 163 3.51 -11.97 13.43
CA VAL A 163 4.06 -13.30 13.13
C VAL A 163 4.11 -13.57 11.62
N ARG A 164 3.05 -13.20 10.89
CA ARG A 164 3.00 -13.44 9.44
C ARG A 164 3.96 -12.55 8.66
N VAL A 165 4.07 -11.28 9.05
CA VAL A 165 5.00 -10.32 8.41
C VAL A 165 6.45 -10.70 8.73
N ASP A 166 6.75 -11.13 9.96
CA ASP A 166 8.07 -11.59 10.36
C ASP A 166 8.49 -12.80 9.51
N ALA A 167 7.63 -13.81 9.37
CA ALA A 167 7.94 -14.99 8.54
C ALA A 167 8.26 -14.62 7.08
N ILE A 168 7.48 -13.69 6.48
CA ILE A 168 7.74 -13.24 5.10
C ILE A 168 9.04 -12.40 5.04
N ALA A 169 9.30 -11.57 6.05
CA ALA A 169 10.53 -10.79 6.11
C ALA A 169 11.77 -11.69 6.23
N ASP A 170 11.70 -12.73 7.06
CA ASP A 170 12.78 -13.73 7.23
C ASP A 170 13.05 -14.50 5.92
N GLU A 171 11.99 -14.91 5.21
CA GLU A 171 12.12 -15.55 3.90
C GLU A 171 12.79 -14.63 2.87
N VAL A 172 12.38 -13.34 2.81
CA VAL A 172 13.02 -12.34 1.93
C VAL A 172 14.48 -12.12 2.33
N ALA A 173 14.79 -12.03 3.62
CA ALA A 173 16.15 -11.91 4.10
C ALA A 173 17.02 -13.13 3.69
N ALA A 174 16.48 -14.33 3.82
CA ALA A 174 17.15 -15.57 3.40
C ALA A 174 17.38 -15.61 1.88
N GLN A 175 16.41 -15.16 1.09
CA GLN A 175 16.51 -15.09 -0.37
C GLN A 175 17.60 -14.11 -0.84
N LEU A 176 17.81 -13.03 -0.10
CA LEU A 176 18.83 -12.00 -0.39
C LEU A 176 20.21 -12.31 0.22
N ALA A 177 20.34 -13.38 1.00
CA ALA A 177 21.58 -13.71 1.71
C ALA A 177 22.75 -14.10 0.78
N ASP A 178 22.47 -14.47 -0.46
CA ASP A 178 23.47 -14.73 -1.49
C ASP A 178 24.06 -13.46 -2.13
N GLY A 179 23.58 -12.26 -1.73
CA GLY A 179 24.06 -10.98 -2.20
C GLY A 179 23.39 -10.48 -3.48
N ARG A 180 22.36 -11.17 -3.99
CA ARG A 180 21.60 -10.69 -5.15
C ARG A 180 20.97 -9.32 -4.90
N PRO A 181 20.91 -8.43 -5.92
CA PRO A 181 20.35 -7.09 -5.76
C PRO A 181 18.83 -7.07 -5.67
N TYR A 182 18.11 -8.05 -6.25
CA TYR A 182 16.66 -8.13 -6.32
C TYR A 182 16.15 -9.55 -5.99
N LEU A 183 14.85 -9.68 -5.71
CA LEU A 183 14.23 -10.93 -5.26
C LEU A 183 14.37 -12.08 -6.26
N THR A 184 14.41 -11.79 -7.56
CA THR A 184 14.47 -12.80 -8.61
C THR A 184 15.76 -12.74 -9.43
N GLY A 185 16.85 -12.18 -8.89
CA GLY A 185 18.17 -12.12 -9.53
C GLY A 185 18.72 -10.70 -9.69
N ASP A 186 19.19 -10.36 -10.90
CA ASP A 186 19.93 -9.13 -11.16
C ASP A 186 19.08 -7.99 -11.73
N THR A 187 17.79 -8.19 -11.93
CA THR A 187 16.87 -7.23 -12.55
C THR A 187 15.70 -6.92 -11.66
N PHE A 188 15.37 -5.61 -11.53
CA PHE A 188 14.17 -5.14 -10.82
C PHE A 188 12.90 -5.65 -11.51
N THR A 189 11.98 -6.21 -10.73
CA THR A 189 10.75 -6.85 -11.22
C THR A 189 9.50 -6.38 -10.47
N ALA A 190 8.33 -6.83 -10.91
CA ALA A 190 7.08 -6.60 -10.20
C ALA A 190 7.07 -7.19 -8.78
N ALA A 191 7.88 -8.22 -8.50
CA ALA A 191 8.02 -8.79 -7.16
C ALA A 191 8.66 -7.78 -6.19
N ASP A 192 9.74 -7.13 -6.60
CA ASP A 192 10.46 -6.12 -5.81
C ASP A 192 9.58 -4.91 -5.52
N LEU A 193 8.93 -4.38 -6.57
CA LEU A 193 7.98 -3.26 -6.46
C LEU A 193 6.83 -3.62 -5.50
N THR A 194 6.24 -4.81 -5.66
CA THR A 194 5.12 -5.26 -4.84
C THR A 194 5.55 -5.43 -3.39
N PHE A 195 6.67 -6.11 -3.14
CA PHE A 195 7.18 -6.29 -1.79
C PHE A 195 7.41 -4.94 -1.12
N ALA A 196 8.20 -4.06 -1.73
CA ALA A 196 8.53 -2.77 -1.15
C ALA A 196 7.27 -1.92 -0.89
N ALA A 197 6.38 -1.79 -1.86
CA ALA A 197 5.14 -1.05 -1.70
C ALA A 197 4.27 -1.60 -0.58
N LEU A 198 4.11 -2.94 -0.49
CA LEU A 198 3.26 -3.57 0.53
C LEU A 198 3.92 -3.68 1.91
N PHE A 199 5.25 -3.57 1.98
CA PHE A 199 5.99 -3.51 3.24
C PHE A 199 6.06 -2.08 3.81
N SER A 200 5.77 -1.06 2.99
CA SER A 200 5.84 0.36 3.36
C SER A 200 5.09 0.75 4.64
N PRO A 201 3.93 0.14 5.00
CA PRO A 201 3.21 0.52 6.22
C PRO A 201 3.96 0.24 7.52
N VAL A 202 4.95 -0.65 7.49
CA VAL A 202 5.74 -1.02 8.67
C VAL A 202 7.14 -0.42 8.70
N ILE A 203 7.60 0.20 7.59
CA ILE A 203 8.88 0.92 7.55
C ILE A 203 8.73 2.43 7.42
N LEU A 204 7.56 2.93 7.00
CA LEU A 204 7.27 4.35 6.73
C LEU A 204 8.39 4.98 5.88
N PRO A 205 8.38 4.81 4.55
CA PRO A 205 9.38 5.42 3.67
C PRO A 205 9.47 6.94 3.85
N GLY A 206 10.60 7.52 3.45
CA GLY A 206 10.82 8.95 3.52
C GLY A 206 9.74 9.76 2.78
N PRO A 207 9.50 11.01 3.16
CA PRO A 207 8.38 11.83 2.66
C PRO A 207 8.42 12.02 1.15
N ASP A 208 9.61 12.10 0.56
CA ASP A 208 9.79 12.32 -0.88
C ASP A 208 9.75 11.01 -1.70
N ARG A 209 9.47 9.88 -1.05
CA ARG A 209 9.45 8.55 -1.64
C ARG A 209 8.09 7.87 -1.60
N TYR A 210 7.07 8.57 -1.14
CA TYR A 210 5.72 8.03 -1.04
C TYR A 210 4.70 9.02 -1.57
N GLY A 211 3.74 8.57 -2.35
CA GLY A 211 2.75 9.43 -2.99
C GLY A 211 1.70 10.03 -2.03
N ALA A 212 1.89 9.90 -0.73
CA ALA A 212 1.08 10.50 0.31
C ALA A 212 1.96 10.96 1.47
N THR A 213 1.49 11.96 2.21
CA THR A 213 2.16 12.39 3.44
C THR A 213 1.92 11.36 4.54
N LEU A 214 2.98 10.67 4.93
CA LEU A 214 2.96 9.74 6.06
C LEU A 214 3.20 10.51 7.37
N PRO A 215 2.59 10.07 8.49
CA PRO A 215 2.80 10.76 9.76
C PRO A 215 4.24 10.54 10.23
N PRO A 216 4.88 11.57 10.81
CA PRO A 216 6.21 11.44 11.37
C PRO A 216 6.21 10.43 12.53
N LEU A 217 7.33 9.70 12.67
CA LEU A 217 7.46 8.58 13.60
C LEU A 217 7.25 8.99 15.07
N GLU A 218 7.59 10.24 15.40
CA GLU A 218 7.45 10.84 16.73
C GLU A 218 6.00 10.88 17.23
N LEU A 219 5.03 10.83 16.30
CA LEU A 219 3.61 10.81 16.64
C LEU A 219 3.11 9.41 17.03
N PHE A 220 3.91 8.38 16.81
CA PHE A 220 3.53 7.01 17.19
C PHE A 220 3.82 6.74 18.67
N SER A 221 3.09 5.78 19.26
CA SER A 221 3.40 5.25 20.60
C SER A 221 4.78 4.61 20.64
N ASP A 222 5.32 4.38 21.84
CA ASP A 222 6.59 3.66 22.00
C ASP A 222 6.57 2.29 21.33
N GLU A 223 5.48 1.53 21.46
CA GLU A 223 5.29 0.26 20.77
C GLU A 223 5.28 0.43 19.24
N GLY A 224 4.65 1.50 18.73
CA GLY A 224 4.61 1.81 17.31
C GLY A 224 5.99 2.19 16.76
N ARG A 225 6.72 3.05 17.47
CA ARG A 225 8.09 3.43 17.11
C ARG A 225 9.02 2.23 17.10
N ALA A 226 9.03 1.45 18.17
CA ALA A 226 9.86 0.25 18.29
C ALA A 226 9.54 -0.77 17.18
N THR A 227 8.26 -0.92 16.81
CA THR A 227 7.85 -1.80 15.71
C THR A 227 8.40 -1.33 14.37
N VAL A 228 8.28 -0.04 14.04
CA VAL A 228 8.82 0.52 12.79
C VAL A 228 10.34 0.44 12.75
N GLU A 229 11.03 0.79 13.83
CA GLU A 229 12.49 0.71 13.94
C GLU A 229 12.99 -0.72 13.77
N ARG A 230 12.33 -1.69 14.38
CA ARG A 230 12.64 -3.12 14.22
C ARG A 230 12.55 -3.56 12.75
N TYR A 231 11.47 -3.20 12.04
CA TYR A 231 11.34 -3.54 10.64
C TYR A 231 12.32 -2.77 9.74
N ARG A 232 12.65 -1.52 10.06
CA ARG A 232 13.69 -0.76 9.33
C ARG A 232 15.07 -1.40 9.49
N ALA A 233 15.38 -1.93 10.67
CA ALA A 233 16.66 -2.60 10.93
C ALA A 233 16.74 -4.00 10.31
N HIS A 234 15.61 -4.62 9.99
CA HIS A 234 15.56 -5.94 9.40
C HIS A 234 16.08 -5.94 7.95
N PRO A 235 16.82 -6.97 7.46
CA PRO A 235 17.34 -7.00 6.08
C PRO A 235 16.25 -6.79 5.01
N ALA A 236 15.06 -7.37 5.20
CA ALA A 236 13.93 -7.15 4.30
C ALA A 236 13.43 -5.70 4.30
N GLY A 237 13.48 -5.00 5.45
CA GLY A 237 13.15 -3.60 5.56
C GLY A 237 14.19 -2.70 4.90
N GLN A 238 15.47 -3.02 5.06
CA GLN A 238 16.57 -2.35 4.37
C GLN A 238 16.46 -2.55 2.85
N PHE A 239 16.10 -3.75 2.42
CA PHE A 239 15.80 -4.02 1.02
C PHE A 239 14.65 -3.17 0.51
N ALA A 240 13.51 -3.14 1.21
CA ALA A 240 12.36 -2.33 0.79
C ALA A 240 12.72 -0.83 0.73
N ALA A 241 13.46 -0.29 1.71
CA ALA A 241 13.95 1.09 1.69
C ALA A 241 14.85 1.36 0.48
N ARG A 242 15.79 0.46 0.19
CA ARG A 242 16.65 0.55 -1.00
C ARG A 242 15.84 0.55 -2.30
N MET A 243 14.75 -0.23 -2.39
CA MET A 243 13.89 -0.22 -3.57
C MET A 243 13.20 1.13 -3.75
N PHE A 244 12.71 1.73 -2.67
CA PHE A 244 12.15 3.09 -2.69
C PHE A 244 13.19 4.11 -3.15
N ASP A 245 14.41 4.06 -2.62
CA ASP A 245 15.47 5.02 -2.96
C ASP A 245 15.94 4.91 -4.41
N ALA A 246 16.09 3.69 -4.91
CA ALA A 246 16.64 3.43 -6.23
C ALA A 246 15.60 3.53 -7.36
N HIS A 247 14.36 3.14 -7.11
CA HIS A 247 13.37 2.91 -8.16
C HIS A 247 12.07 3.72 -8.02
N ARG A 248 11.77 4.24 -6.83
CA ARG A 248 10.62 5.12 -6.64
C ARG A 248 11.00 6.55 -6.98
N ARG A 249 10.59 7.02 -8.15
CA ARG A 249 10.71 8.45 -8.48
C ARG A 249 9.75 9.23 -7.59
N GLY A 250 10.16 10.39 -7.13
CA GLY A 250 9.28 11.29 -6.38
C GLY A 250 7.99 11.61 -7.17
N PRO A 251 6.92 11.96 -6.48
CA PRO A 251 5.68 12.40 -7.14
C PRO A 251 5.90 13.69 -7.93
#